data_7c8dc1406e71902e730112e7bc780cfc
#
_entry.id   7c8dc1406e71902e730112e7bc780cfc
#
_cell.length_a   1.000
_cell.length_b   1.000
_cell.length_c   1.000
_cell.angle_alpha   90.00
_cell.angle_beta   90.00
_cell.angle_gamma   90.00
#
_symmetry.space_group_name_H-M   'P 1'
#
loop_
_entity.id
_entity.type
_entity.pdbx_description
1 polymer ?
#
loop_
_entity_poly.entity_id
_entity_poly.type
_entity_poly.pdbx_seq_one_letter_code
_entity_poly.pdbx_strand_id
1 'polypeptide(L)'
;MKAFTILFVLTLFVFSVSADEVKIVKPEEVGLSTPRLQIISNMMHDNIDEKKMAGVVVLVARHGKIAYFETFGQSDIDKPMQRDTMFRICSMTKPVVTLAVLQLYEEGKLLLSDPIAKYIPEFSHPKVIEMLPPGSNPSFRLVPAKRDITIKDLLTHTAGMPYPFASEWYPKDHLLHQMHVLYEEAGISSGMYETEGTIGDMVKRLARLPLASQPGEAFIYGLAADVQGYLVEVVSGLKLDDYIREKIFNPLKMNDSYFFVPEIKQDRLSALWKSDWHGKLEKVSDGAHREGDYVYSPTFQTQGPKTFLSGGVGMVTTAYDYFRFAQMLLNKGELDGVRLVSRKTIELMTTNQIGKHSEITLHDEGWKFGLGLGIQADREHNVDAGDVGTFEWAGLYSTRFSVDPKEEKITIFMSQTHPFNYHFDLWDKLLVLSTSSIAD
;
A
#
# COMPACT_ATOMS: atom_id res chain seq x y z
N MET A 1 -12.57 40.18 61.57
CA MET A 1 -12.53 38.94 60.79
C MET A 1 -11.84 39.27 59.48
N LYS A 2 -10.57 38.86 59.32
CA LYS A 2 -9.79 39.06 58.06
C LYS A 2 -9.88 37.72 57.29
N ALA A 3 -10.49 37.74 56.11
CA ALA A 3 -10.55 36.60 55.18
C ALA A 3 -9.19 36.44 54.47
N PHE A 4 -8.58 35.28 54.63
CA PHE A 4 -7.38 34.90 53.87
C PHE A 4 -7.86 34.16 52.59
N THR A 5 -7.62 34.74 51.43
CA THR A 5 -7.84 34.10 50.14
C THR A 5 -6.57 33.35 49.78
N ILE A 6 -6.65 32.00 49.77
CA ILE A 6 -5.57 31.13 49.33
C ILE A 6 -5.70 30.99 47.80
N LEU A 7 -4.70 31.49 47.05
CA LEU A 7 -4.56 31.37 45.62
C LEU A 7 -3.89 30.02 45.31
N PHE A 8 -4.63 29.05 44.77
CA PHE A 8 -4.07 27.78 44.28
C PHE A 8 -3.49 28.03 42.89
N VAL A 9 -2.18 28.05 42.75
CA VAL A 9 -1.48 28.06 41.46
C VAL A 9 -1.39 26.62 40.97
N LEU A 10 -2.22 26.27 39.98
CA LEU A 10 -2.15 25.00 39.30
C LEU A 10 -1.01 25.02 38.27
N THR A 11 0.14 24.46 38.62
CA THR A 11 1.27 24.30 37.69
C THR A 11 0.93 23.13 36.75
N LEU A 12 0.51 23.43 35.52
CA LEU A 12 0.41 22.46 34.45
C LEU A 12 1.83 22.00 34.07
N PHE A 13 2.22 20.82 34.48
CA PHE A 13 3.36 20.13 33.91
C PHE A 13 2.96 19.63 32.49
N VAL A 14 3.36 20.37 31.46
CA VAL A 14 3.36 19.89 30.10
C VAL A 14 4.49 18.87 30.03
N PHE A 15 4.15 17.60 30.12
CA PHE A 15 5.06 16.52 29.70
C PHE A 15 5.20 16.62 28.18
N SER A 16 6.26 17.25 27.70
CA SER A 16 6.73 17.04 26.34
C SER A 16 7.16 15.58 26.26
N VAL A 17 6.33 14.73 25.66
CA VAL A 17 6.75 13.41 25.18
C VAL A 17 7.81 13.67 24.13
N SER A 18 9.08 13.51 24.52
CA SER A 18 10.19 13.47 23.56
C SER A 18 9.85 12.37 22.54
N ALA A 19 9.64 12.74 21.29
CA ALA A 19 9.68 11.77 20.20
C ALA A 19 11.04 11.09 20.31
N ASP A 20 11.07 9.76 20.55
CA ASP A 20 12.31 9.01 20.55
C ASP A 20 13.04 9.31 19.23
N GLU A 21 14.20 9.94 19.33
CA GLU A 21 14.99 10.32 18.17
C GLU A 21 15.36 9.04 17.40
N VAL A 22 14.99 8.98 16.11
CA VAL A 22 15.26 7.81 15.28
C VAL A 22 16.77 7.57 15.24
N LYS A 23 17.21 6.46 15.82
CA LYS A 23 18.63 6.13 15.89
C LYS A 23 19.14 5.64 14.54
N ILE A 24 20.05 6.38 13.95
CA ILE A 24 20.76 5.99 12.72
C ILE A 24 22.17 5.57 13.12
N VAL A 25 22.62 4.40 12.65
CA VAL A 25 23.97 3.90 12.88
C VAL A 25 24.87 4.20 11.67
N LYS A 26 26.18 4.08 11.83
CA LYS A 26 27.10 4.17 10.69
C LYS A 26 26.86 2.94 9.78
N PRO A 27 26.87 3.11 8.45
CA PRO A 27 26.66 2.00 7.52
C PRO A 27 27.57 0.79 7.78
N GLU A 28 28.82 1.04 8.14
CA GLU A 28 29.82 0.01 8.42
C GLU A 28 29.47 -0.86 9.65
N GLU A 29 28.66 -0.34 10.59
CA GLU A 29 28.19 -1.13 11.75
C GLU A 29 27.22 -2.26 11.38
N VAL A 30 26.67 -2.22 10.16
CA VAL A 30 25.74 -3.22 9.62
C VAL A 30 26.24 -3.81 8.29
N GLY A 31 27.57 -3.72 8.04
CA GLY A 31 28.19 -4.27 6.83
C GLY A 31 27.81 -3.53 5.54
N LEU A 32 27.43 -2.25 5.62
CA LEU A 32 27.17 -1.41 4.45
C LEU A 32 28.30 -0.40 4.23
N SER A 33 28.52 -0.01 2.98
CA SER A 33 29.56 0.94 2.57
C SER A 33 29.01 2.36 2.45
N THR A 34 29.49 3.30 3.30
CA THR A 34 29.15 4.72 3.19
C THR A 34 29.41 5.29 1.80
N PRO A 35 30.56 5.09 1.13
CA PRO A 35 30.79 5.60 -0.21
C PRO A 35 29.79 5.08 -1.27
N ARG A 36 29.32 3.85 -1.12
CA ARG A 36 28.32 3.28 -2.04
C ARG A 36 26.93 3.83 -1.77
N LEU A 37 26.53 4.03 -0.52
CA LEU A 37 25.28 4.70 -0.18
C LEU A 37 25.26 6.17 -0.63
N GLN A 38 26.42 6.84 -0.69
CA GLN A 38 26.52 8.20 -1.23
C GLN A 38 26.12 8.28 -2.72
N ILE A 39 26.26 7.21 -3.48
CA ILE A 39 25.79 7.17 -4.88
C ILE A 39 24.27 7.31 -4.94
N ILE A 40 23.54 6.76 -3.95
CA ILE A 40 22.08 6.96 -3.82
C ILE A 40 21.78 8.45 -3.64
N SER A 41 22.50 9.14 -2.74
CA SER A 41 22.31 10.57 -2.53
C SER A 41 22.50 11.36 -3.82
N ASN A 42 23.58 11.10 -4.56
CA ASN A 42 23.86 11.76 -5.82
C ASN A 42 22.73 11.53 -6.84
N MET A 43 22.29 10.27 -7.01
CA MET A 43 21.18 9.93 -7.89
C MET A 43 19.88 10.66 -7.51
N MET A 44 19.59 10.81 -6.20
CA MET A 44 18.38 11.54 -5.76
C MET A 44 18.52 13.04 -6.07
N HIS A 45 19.68 13.65 -5.84
CA HIS A 45 19.93 15.04 -6.22
C HIS A 45 19.75 15.27 -7.71
N ASP A 46 20.35 14.43 -8.56
CA ASP A 46 20.23 14.55 -10.02
C ASP A 46 18.76 14.54 -10.47
N ASN A 47 17.94 13.63 -9.92
CA ASN A 47 16.52 13.53 -10.26
C ASN A 47 15.69 14.73 -9.77
N ILE A 48 16.04 15.34 -8.63
CA ILE A 48 15.43 16.58 -8.14
C ILE A 48 15.82 17.77 -9.05
N ASP A 49 17.10 17.91 -9.37
CA ASP A 49 17.64 18.98 -10.19
C ASP A 49 17.07 18.94 -11.62
N GLU A 50 16.87 17.73 -12.15
CA GLU A 50 16.20 17.48 -13.44
C GLU A 50 14.67 17.64 -13.37
N LYS A 51 14.09 18.01 -12.21
CA LYS A 51 12.65 18.16 -11.97
C LYS A 51 11.81 16.92 -12.33
N LYS A 52 12.34 15.74 -12.13
CA LYS A 52 11.62 14.48 -12.29
C LYS A 52 10.69 14.21 -11.10
N MET A 53 11.04 14.68 -9.91
CA MET A 53 10.21 14.65 -8.72
C MET A 53 10.50 15.89 -7.84
N ALA A 54 9.53 16.25 -6.98
CA ALA A 54 9.70 17.39 -6.07
C ALA A 54 10.57 17.05 -4.87
N GLY A 55 10.43 15.86 -4.35
CA GLY A 55 11.18 15.40 -3.19
C GLY A 55 10.94 13.93 -2.87
N VAL A 56 11.83 13.40 -2.04
CA VAL A 56 11.83 11.99 -1.66
C VAL A 56 12.46 11.79 -0.28
N VAL A 57 12.00 10.76 0.41
CA VAL A 57 12.63 10.17 1.59
C VAL A 57 13.11 8.77 1.22
N VAL A 58 14.38 8.47 1.48
CA VAL A 58 14.98 7.14 1.27
C VAL A 58 15.49 6.60 2.60
N LEU A 59 15.12 5.36 2.93
CA LEU A 59 15.59 4.66 4.11
C LEU A 59 16.16 3.29 3.71
N VAL A 60 17.39 3.00 4.20
CA VAL A 60 18.00 1.67 4.11
C VAL A 60 18.36 1.21 5.51
N ALA A 61 17.87 0.03 5.87
CA ALA A 61 18.18 -0.62 7.13
C ALA A 61 18.72 -2.04 6.88
N ARG A 62 19.60 -2.50 7.76
CA ARG A 62 20.12 -3.88 7.75
C ARG A 62 20.33 -4.35 9.18
N HIS A 63 20.09 -5.65 9.44
CA HIS A 63 20.20 -6.26 10.77
C HIS A 63 19.39 -5.51 11.84
N GLY A 64 18.19 -5.02 11.48
CA GLY A 64 17.29 -4.29 12.38
C GLY A 64 17.70 -2.85 12.71
N LYS A 65 18.73 -2.31 12.05
CA LYS A 65 19.24 -0.95 12.30
C LYS A 65 19.19 -0.10 11.04
N ILE A 66 18.70 1.13 11.17
CA ILE A 66 18.70 2.10 10.09
C ILE A 66 20.12 2.64 9.90
N ALA A 67 20.68 2.47 8.70
CA ALA A 67 22.02 2.91 8.35
C ALA A 67 22.03 4.09 7.36
N TYR A 68 20.92 4.32 6.67
CA TYR A 68 20.72 5.43 5.75
C TYR A 68 19.29 5.92 5.87
N PHE A 69 19.11 7.22 6.13
CA PHE A 69 17.78 7.82 6.25
C PHE A 69 17.87 9.29 5.84
N GLU A 70 17.73 9.54 4.54
CA GLU A 70 18.00 10.84 3.95
C GLU A 70 16.77 11.40 3.24
N THR A 71 16.70 12.73 3.16
CA THR A 71 15.62 13.50 2.56
C THR A 71 16.16 14.40 1.48
N PHE A 72 15.45 14.51 0.36
CA PHE A 72 15.88 15.31 -0.79
C PHE A 72 14.71 16.14 -1.30
N GLY A 73 14.99 17.36 -1.77
CA GLY A 73 14.01 18.25 -2.37
C GLY A 73 12.94 18.78 -1.40
N GLN A 74 11.72 18.89 -1.88
CA GLN A 74 10.63 19.58 -1.20
C GLN A 74 9.42 18.68 -0.98
N SER A 75 8.75 18.84 0.16
CA SER A 75 7.46 18.18 0.47
C SER A 75 6.27 19.01 -0.06
N ASP A 76 6.42 20.33 -0.15
CA ASP A 76 5.45 21.27 -0.72
C ASP A 76 6.22 22.50 -1.26
N ILE A 77 5.54 23.45 -1.87
CA ILE A 77 6.13 24.72 -2.32
C ILE A 77 6.80 25.40 -1.12
N ASP A 78 8.08 25.74 -1.30
CA ASP A 78 8.91 26.38 -0.27
C ASP A 78 9.02 25.62 1.07
N LYS A 79 8.71 24.32 1.08
CA LYS A 79 8.76 23.46 2.25
C LYS A 79 9.70 22.28 2.01
N PRO A 80 10.87 22.21 2.69
CA PRO A 80 11.82 21.13 2.48
C PRO A 80 11.22 19.78 2.93
N MET A 81 11.66 18.69 2.27
CA MET A 81 11.36 17.33 2.68
C MET A 81 11.97 17.05 4.07
N GLN A 82 11.21 16.40 4.94
CA GLN A 82 11.66 16.03 6.29
C GLN A 82 11.52 14.52 6.49
N ARG A 83 12.28 13.94 7.44
CA ARG A 83 12.20 12.50 7.78
C ARG A 83 10.82 12.09 8.30
N ASP A 84 10.10 13.03 8.90
CA ASP A 84 8.75 12.85 9.43
C ASP A 84 7.64 13.32 8.48
N THR A 85 7.98 13.64 7.21
CA THR A 85 7.00 13.91 6.17
C THR A 85 6.11 12.69 5.98
N MET A 86 4.81 12.93 5.86
CA MET A 86 3.77 11.92 5.66
C MET A 86 3.45 11.79 4.16
N PHE A 87 3.17 10.56 3.73
CA PHE A 87 2.94 10.21 2.33
C PHE A 87 1.65 9.40 2.19
N ARG A 88 0.86 9.69 1.15
CA ARG A 88 -0.22 8.83 0.69
C ARG A 88 0.41 7.59 0.07
N ILE A 89 0.31 6.46 0.75
CA ILE A 89 1.02 5.25 0.33
C ILE A 89 0.23 4.37 -0.64
N CYS A 90 -0.99 4.76 -0.98
CA CYS A 90 -1.84 4.04 -1.92
C CYS A 90 -1.77 2.52 -1.69
N SER A 91 -1.32 1.76 -2.68
CA SER A 91 -1.35 0.29 -2.63
C SER A 91 -0.43 -0.35 -1.58
N MET A 92 0.50 0.40 -0.98
CA MET A 92 1.20 -0.09 0.22
C MET A 92 0.27 -0.23 1.44
N THR A 93 -1.00 0.20 1.36
CA THR A 93 -2.07 -0.12 2.31
C THR A 93 -2.39 -1.62 2.34
N LYS A 94 -2.32 -2.32 1.20
CA LYS A 94 -2.74 -3.72 1.03
C LYS A 94 -2.04 -4.71 1.96
N PRO A 95 -0.71 -4.69 2.12
CA PRO A 95 -0.02 -5.59 3.05
C PRO A 95 -0.50 -5.43 4.49
N VAL A 96 -0.82 -4.20 4.91
CA VAL A 96 -1.31 -3.91 6.27
C VAL A 96 -2.73 -4.47 6.47
N VAL A 97 -3.62 -4.26 5.50
CA VAL A 97 -4.99 -4.80 5.55
C VAL A 97 -4.98 -6.34 5.46
N THR A 98 -4.12 -6.90 4.60
CA THR A 98 -3.91 -8.35 4.54
C THR A 98 -3.47 -8.91 5.90
N LEU A 99 -2.53 -8.24 6.60
CA LEU A 99 -2.12 -8.66 7.94
C LEU A 99 -3.30 -8.65 8.93
N ALA A 100 -4.20 -7.65 8.84
CA ALA A 100 -5.41 -7.61 9.68
C ALA A 100 -6.33 -8.83 9.43
N VAL A 101 -6.51 -9.23 8.16
CA VAL A 101 -7.25 -10.47 7.85
C VAL A 101 -6.54 -11.70 8.42
N LEU A 102 -5.21 -11.76 8.33
CA LEU A 102 -4.41 -12.87 8.85
C LEU A 102 -4.40 -12.94 10.39
N GLN A 103 -4.55 -11.82 11.11
CA GLN A 103 -4.78 -11.81 12.55
C GLN A 103 -6.12 -12.48 12.89
N LEU A 104 -7.19 -12.15 12.17
CA LEU A 104 -8.50 -12.78 12.35
C LEU A 104 -8.47 -14.28 11.98
N TYR A 105 -7.66 -14.66 11.01
CA TYR A 105 -7.40 -16.07 10.68
C TYR A 105 -6.71 -16.80 11.84
N GLU A 106 -5.66 -16.23 12.45
CA GLU A 106 -5.00 -16.84 13.63
C GLU A 106 -5.91 -16.90 14.86
N GLU A 107 -6.83 -15.96 14.99
CA GLU A 107 -7.86 -15.99 16.03
C GLU A 107 -8.95 -17.06 15.79
N GLY A 108 -8.88 -17.80 14.68
CA GLY A 108 -9.86 -18.82 14.30
C GLY A 108 -11.23 -18.28 13.89
N LYS A 109 -11.34 -16.97 13.64
CA LYS A 109 -12.61 -16.32 13.27
C LYS A 109 -13.00 -16.55 11.81
N LEU A 110 -12.02 -16.90 10.97
CA LEU A 110 -12.20 -17.23 9.56
C LEU A 110 -11.15 -18.23 9.09
N LEU A 111 -11.43 -18.93 7.98
CA LEU A 111 -10.47 -19.76 7.26
C LEU A 111 -10.21 -19.18 5.88
N LEU A 112 -8.97 -19.31 5.37
CA LEU A 112 -8.65 -18.83 4.02
C LEU A 112 -9.44 -19.56 2.91
N SER A 113 -9.92 -20.78 3.18
CA SER A 113 -10.80 -21.56 2.30
C SER A 113 -12.27 -21.21 2.44
N ASP A 114 -12.67 -20.40 3.43
CA ASP A 114 -14.08 -20.02 3.58
C ASP A 114 -14.54 -19.20 2.37
N PRO A 115 -15.76 -19.45 1.87
CA PRO A 115 -16.37 -18.57 0.89
C PRO A 115 -16.65 -17.21 1.54
N ILE A 116 -16.32 -16.12 0.82
CA ILE A 116 -16.59 -14.77 1.31
C ILE A 116 -18.07 -14.53 1.60
N ALA A 117 -18.97 -15.21 0.88
CA ALA A 117 -20.42 -15.16 1.08
C ALA A 117 -20.87 -15.60 2.49
N LYS A 118 -20.03 -16.34 3.21
CA LYS A 118 -20.29 -16.69 4.62
C LYS A 118 -20.30 -15.46 5.54
N TYR A 119 -19.56 -14.42 5.19
CA TYR A 119 -19.40 -13.19 5.95
C TYR A 119 -20.11 -12.01 5.29
N ILE A 120 -20.13 -11.97 3.96
CA ILE A 120 -20.77 -10.93 3.14
C ILE A 120 -21.71 -11.63 2.17
N PRO A 121 -22.98 -11.89 2.56
CA PRO A 121 -23.93 -12.72 1.81
C PRO A 121 -24.22 -12.22 0.39
N GLU A 122 -23.99 -10.93 0.12
CA GLU A 122 -24.17 -10.32 -1.20
C GLU A 122 -23.28 -10.96 -2.27
N PHE A 123 -22.18 -11.62 -1.90
CA PHE A 123 -21.30 -12.39 -2.80
C PHE A 123 -21.81 -13.80 -3.12
N SER A 124 -23.01 -14.18 -2.70
CA SER A 124 -23.59 -15.48 -3.03
C SER A 124 -23.88 -15.59 -4.53
N HIS A 125 -23.55 -16.76 -5.10
CA HIS A 125 -23.81 -17.08 -6.53
C HIS A 125 -23.21 -16.05 -7.50
N PRO A 126 -21.90 -15.78 -7.45
CA PRO A 126 -21.25 -14.80 -8.30
C PRO A 126 -21.38 -15.21 -9.78
N LYS A 127 -21.43 -14.22 -10.66
CA LYS A 127 -21.41 -14.40 -12.12
C LYS A 127 -20.10 -13.89 -12.68
N VAL A 128 -19.71 -14.42 -13.81
CA VAL A 128 -18.48 -14.05 -14.54
C VAL A 128 -18.89 -13.52 -15.90
N ILE A 129 -18.21 -12.45 -16.35
CA ILE A 129 -18.38 -11.91 -17.69
C ILE A 129 -17.66 -12.80 -18.70
N GLU A 130 -18.34 -13.17 -19.77
CA GLU A 130 -17.79 -13.94 -20.91
C GLU A 130 -18.01 -13.13 -22.18
N MET A 131 -16.90 -12.69 -22.79
CA MET A 131 -16.96 -11.93 -24.03
C MET A 131 -17.48 -12.81 -25.18
N LEU A 132 -18.36 -12.24 -26.00
CA LEU A 132 -18.85 -12.86 -27.21
C LEU A 132 -18.00 -12.41 -28.41
N PRO A 133 -18.07 -13.13 -29.55
CA PRO A 133 -17.31 -12.76 -30.74
C PRO A 133 -17.49 -11.29 -31.13
N PRO A 134 -16.47 -10.66 -31.72
CA PRO A 134 -16.57 -9.26 -32.17
C PRO A 134 -17.79 -9.03 -33.08
N GLY A 135 -18.53 -7.96 -32.84
CA GLY A 135 -19.75 -7.62 -33.56
C GLY A 135 -21.03 -8.22 -32.97
N SER A 136 -20.93 -9.01 -31.90
CA SER A 136 -22.13 -9.51 -31.17
C SER A 136 -22.83 -8.34 -30.44
N ASN A 137 -24.18 -8.46 -30.33
CA ASN A 137 -25.00 -7.57 -29.54
C ASN A 137 -25.98 -8.39 -28.69
N PRO A 138 -25.81 -8.45 -27.35
CA PRO A 138 -24.78 -7.78 -26.55
C PRO A 138 -23.34 -8.31 -26.82
N SER A 139 -22.33 -7.55 -26.44
CA SER A 139 -20.91 -7.91 -26.61
C SER A 139 -20.41 -8.98 -25.63
N PHE A 140 -21.17 -9.26 -24.57
CA PHE A 140 -20.86 -10.25 -23.56
C PHE A 140 -22.11 -10.97 -23.05
N ARG A 141 -21.90 -12.06 -22.35
CA ARG A 141 -22.94 -12.74 -21.53
C ARG A 141 -22.42 -12.96 -20.11
N LEU A 142 -23.34 -13.18 -19.17
CA LEU A 142 -23.03 -13.55 -17.80
C LEU A 142 -23.22 -15.05 -17.60
N VAL A 143 -22.19 -15.72 -17.12
CA VAL A 143 -22.23 -17.14 -16.76
C VAL A 143 -22.05 -17.32 -15.26
N PRO A 144 -22.60 -18.36 -14.62
CA PRO A 144 -22.32 -18.65 -13.21
C PRO A 144 -20.83 -18.87 -13.00
N ALA A 145 -20.30 -18.42 -11.86
CA ALA A 145 -18.97 -18.82 -11.44
C ALA A 145 -18.92 -20.33 -11.17
N LYS A 146 -17.78 -20.95 -11.46
CA LYS A 146 -17.56 -22.40 -11.24
C LYS A 146 -17.54 -22.78 -9.76
N ARG A 147 -17.21 -21.83 -8.88
CA ARG A 147 -17.20 -21.94 -7.42
C ARG A 147 -17.38 -20.58 -6.77
N ASP A 148 -17.63 -20.59 -5.48
CA ASP A 148 -17.63 -19.36 -4.69
C ASP A 148 -16.22 -18.74 -4.61
N ILE A 149 -16.19 -17.43 -4.38
CA ILE A 149 -14.95 -16.67 -4.07
C ILE A 149 -14.53 -17.01 -2.65
N THR A 150 -13.29 -17.45 -2.48
CA THR A 150 -12.72 -17.70 -1.15
C THR A 150 -11.99 -16.46 -0.60
N ILE A 151 -11.75 -16.42 0.72
CA ILE A 151 -10.91 -15.38 1.33
C ILE A 151 -9.51 -15.42 0.72
N LYS A 152 -8.95 -16.61 0.42
CA LYS A 152 -7.67 -16.72 -0.27
C LYS A 152 -7.67 -16.01 -1.62
N ASP A 153 -8.74 -16.11 -2.41
CA ASP A 153 -8.83 -15.42 -3.71
C ASP A 153 -8.75 -13.90 -3.58
N LEU A 154 -9.30 -13.34 -2.49
CA LEU A 154 -9.15 -11.90 -2.19
C LEU A 154 -7.71 -11.54 -1.85
N LEU A 155 -7.05 -12.33 -1.00
CA LEU A 155 -5.67 -12.07 -0.55
C LEU A 155 -4.63 -12.23 -1.66
N THR A 156 -4.98 -12.97 -2.72
CA THR A 156 -4.10 -13.25 -3.87
C THR A 156 -4.49 -12.50 -5.15
N HIS A 157 -5.48 -11.59 -5.10
CA HIS A 157 -6.02 -10.92 -6.28
C HIS A 157 -6.47 -11.87 -7.40
N THR A 158 -6.97 -13.08 -7.05
CA THR A 158 -7.53 -14.04 -7.99
C THR A 158 -9.06 -14.12 -7.95
N ALA A 159 -9.69 -13.13 -7.30
CA ALA A 159 -11.15 -13.03 -7.19
C ALA A 159 -11.84 -12.44 -8.44
N GLY A 160 -11.10 -11.90 -9.40
CA GLY A 160 -11.68 -11.33 -10.64
C GLY A 160 -12.31 -9.94 -10.47
N MET A 161 -11.76 -9.09 -9.59
CA MET A 161 -12.27 -7.74 -9.25
C MET A 161 -11.27 -6.65 -9.64
N PRO A 162 -11.20 -6.21 -10.92
CA PRO A 162 -10.27 -5.17 -11.37
C PRO A 162 -10.56 -3.82 -10.71
N TYR A 163 -9.62 -2.86 -10.83
CA TYR A 163 -9.91 -1.46 -10.56
C TYR A 163 -10.80 -0.86 -11.65
N PRO A 164 -11.63 0.18 -11.35
CA PRO A 164 -12.42 0.89 -12.35
C PRO A 164 -11.60 1.45 -13.51
N PHE A 165 -10.38 1.92 -13.24
CA PHE A 165 -9.45 2.48 -14.24
C PHE A 165 -8.54 1.44 -14.90
N ALA A 166 -8.68 0.16 -14.62
CA ALA A 166 -7.82 -0.87 -15.22
C ALA A 166 -7.99 -0.98 -16.75
N SER A 167 -9.10 -0.50 -17.30
CA SER A 167 -9.35 -0.35 -18.74
C SER A 167 -8.25 0.44 -19.47
N GLU A 168 -7.65 1.47 -18.83
CA GLU A 168 -6.60 2.30 -19.42
C GLU A 168 -5.33 1.50 -19.81
N TRP A 169 -5.15 0.31 -19.24
CA TRP A 169 -3.97 -0.53 -19.50
C TRP A 169 -4.17 -1.55 -20.63
N TYR A 170 -5.39 -1.58 -21.23
CA TYR A 170 -5.77 -2.63 -22.20
C TYR A 170 -6.42 -2.03 -23.46
N PRO A 171 -6.38 -2.75 -24.60
CA PRO A 171 -7.08 -2.35 -25.82
C PRO A 171 -8.60 -2.17 -25.58
N LYS A 172 -9.23 -1.28 -26.35
CA LYS A 172 -10.65 -0.88 -26.16
C LYS A 172 -11.66 -2.03 -26.30
N ASP A 173 -11.34 -3.11 -26.95
CA ASP A 173 -12.15 -4.32 -27.09
C ASP A 173 -11.92 -5.35 -25.96
N HIS A 174 -11.00 -5.05 -25.05
CA HIS A 174 -10.72 -5.91 -23.91
C HIS A 174 -11.88 -5.87 -22.89
N LEU A 175 -12.14 -7.01 -22.21
CA LEU A 175 -13.22 -7.16 -21.23
C LEU A 175 -13.19 -6.11 -20.10
N LEU A 176 -12.04 -5.57 -19.76
CA LEU A 176 -11.90 -4.58 -18.68
C LEU A 176 -12.56 -3.23 -19.02
N HIS A 177 -12.75 -2.90 -20.32
CA HIS A 177 -13.55 -1.74 -20.68
C HIS A 177 -15.05 -1.98 -20.42
N GLN A 178 -15.54 -3.21 -20.57
CA GLN A 178 -16.93 -3.55 -20.18
C GLN A 178 -17.07 -3.51 -18.65
N MET A 179 -16.05 -3.97 -17.90
CA MET A 179 -16.04 -3.88 -16.45
C MET A 179 -16.03 -2.44 -15.97
N HIS A 180 -15.24 -1.55 -16.62
CA HIS A 180 -15.23 -0.11 -16.33
C HIS A 180 -16.64 0.49 -16.42
N VAL A 181 -17.35 0.26 -17.55
CA VAL A 181 -18.71 0.76 -17.75
C VAL A 181 -19.64 0.29 -16.63
N LEU A 182 -19.64 -1.00 -16.32
CA LEU A 182 -20.48 -1.56 -15.26
C LEU A 182 -20.14 -0.96 -13.88
N TYR A 183 -18.86 -0.70 -13.62
CA TYR A 183 -18.39 -0.11 -12.36
C TYR A 183 -18.76 1.37 -12.26
N GLU A 184 -18.66 2.13 -13.34
CA GLU A 184 -19.07 3.54 -13.39
C GLU A 184 -20.58 3.69 -13.15
N GLU A 185 -21.41 2.88 -13.85
CA GLU A 185 -22.88 2.85 -13.66
C GLU A 185 -23.28 2.48 -12.23
N ALA A 186 -22.53 1.61 -11.56
CA ALA A 186 -22.77 1.20 -10.18
C ALA A 186 -22.14 2.12 -9.13
N GLY A 187 -21.41 3.15 -9.54
CA GLY A 187 -20.71 4.09 -8.64
C GLY A 187 -19.64 3.40 -7.81
N ILE A 188 -18.86 2.50 -8.42
CA ILE A 188 -17.73 1.84 -7.77
C ILE A 188 -16.53 2.78 -7.77
N SER A 189 -16.06 3.15 -6.58
CA SER A 189 -14.89 4.02 -6.39
C SER A 189 -13.59 3.23 -6.38
N SER A 190 -12.51 3.85 -6.88
CA SER A 190 -11.14 3.36 -6.68
C SER A 190 -10.58 3.65 -5.29
N GLY A 191 -11.27 4.49 -4.51
CA GLY A 191 -10.82 4.94 -3.18
C GLY A 191 -9.77 6.04 -3.18
N MET A 192 -9.43 6.63 -4.34
CA MET A 192 -8.39 7.65 -4.47
C MET A 192 -8.91 9.08 -4.57
N TYR A 193 -10.17 9.29 -4.25
CA TYR A 193 -10.82 10.61 -4.19
C TYR A 193 -11.87 10.62 -3.09
N GLU A 194 -12.40 11.80 -2.77
CA GLU A 194 -13.44 11.97 -1.76
C GLU A 194 -14.69 11.17 -2.17
N THR A 195 -14.92 10.06 -1.46
CA THR A 195 -15.99 9.10 -1.78
C THR A 195 -17.06 9.19 -0.70
N GLU A 196 -18.30 9.33 -1.14
CA GLU A 196 -19.49 9.31 -0.27
C GLU A 196 -19.79 7.87 0.19
N GLY A 197 -20.36 7.75 1.40
CA GLY A 197 -20.72 6.46 1.99
C GLY A 197 -19.56 5.76 2.66
N THR A 198 -19.70 4.46 2.82
CA THR A 198 -18.72 3.60 3.50
C THR A 198 -18.12 2.57 2.55
N ILE A 199 -17.01 1.95 2.97
CA ILE A 199 -16.43 0.81 2.24
C ILE A 199 -17.46 -0.34 2.12
N GLY A 200 -18.27 -0.59 3.15
CA GLY A 200 -19.32 -1.60 3.14
C GLY A 200 -20.40 -1.32 2.08
N ASP A 201 -20.80 -0.05 1.90
CA ASP A 201 -21.78 0.33 0.88
C ASP A 201 -21.23 0.04 -0.53
N MET A 202 -19.97 0.37 -0.78
CA MET A 202 -19.31 0.10 -2.06
C MET A 202 -19.15 -1.40 -2.31
N VAL A 203 -18.66 -2.15 -1.32
CA VAL A 203 -18.46 -3.61 -1.44
C VAL A 203 -19.76 -4.35 -1.71
N LYS A 204 -20.87 -3.94 -1.10
CA LYS A 204 -22.20 -4.53 -1.38
C LYS A 204 -22.70 -4.23 -2.78
N ARG A 205 -22.37 -3.06 -3.36
CA ARG A 205 -22.65 -2.78 -4.77
C ARG A 205 -21.76 -3.62 -5.68
N LEU A 206 -20.46 -3.69 -5.39
CA LEU A 206 -19.48 -4.49 -6.12
C LEU A 206 -19.88 -5.98 -6.19
N ALA A 207 -20.38 -6.54 -5.09
CA ALA A 207 -20.79 -7.94 -5.00
C ALA A 207 -21.93 -8.31 -5.96
N ARG A 208 -22.71 -7.34 -6.48
CA ARG A 208 -23.80 -7.57 -7.44
C ARG A 208 -23.33 -7.53 -8.89
N LEU A 209 -22.09 -7.14 -9.13
CA LEU A 209 -21.49 -7.03 -10.45
C LEU A 209 -20.79 -8.34 -10.84
N PRO A 210 -20.61 -8.61 -12.15
CA PRO A 210 -19.88 -9.79 -12.56
C PRO A 210 -18.40 -9.69 -12.24
N LEU A 211 -17.76 -10.84 -12.14
CA LEU A 211 -16.30 -10.96 -12.03
C LEU A 211 -15.69 -10.95 -13.44
N ALA A 212 -14.48 -10.43 -13.56
CA ALA A 212 -13.72 -10.40 -14.80
C ALA A 212 -13.09 -11.77 -15.15
N SER A 213 -12.97 -12.68 -14.18
CA SER A 213 -12.48 -14.05 -14.38
C SER A 213 -13.14 -15.01 -13.42
N GLN A 214 -13.05 -16.30 -13.71
CA GLN A 214 -13.43 -17.35 -12.76
C GLN A 214 -12.53 -17.23 -11.50
N PRO A 215 -13.12 -17.37 -10.28
CA PRO A 215 -12.36 -17.31 -9.04
C PRO A 215 -11.19 -18.32 -9.03
N GLY A 216 -9.98 -17.80 -8.79
CA GLY A 216 -8.74 -18.58 -8.74
C GLY A 216 -8.08 -18.88 -10.09
N GLU A 217 -8.65 -18.47 -11.22
CA GLU A 217 -8.10 -18.81 -12.55
C GLU A 217 -7.14 -17.77 -13.12
N ALA A 218 -7.22 -16.50 -12.68
CA ALA A 218 -6.35 -15.44 -13.16
C ALA A 218 -6.00 -14.47 -12.03
N PHE A 219 -4.77 -13.91 -12.07
CA PHE A 219 -4.40 -12.77 -11.25
C PHE A 219 -4.96 -11.50 -11.90
N ILE A 220 -5.89 -10.83 -11.20
CA ILE A 220 -6.49 -9.57 -11.64
C ILE A 220 -6.40 -8.56 -10.50
N TYR A 221 -5.41 -7.70 -10.58
CA TYR A 221 -5.15 -6.68 -9.57
C TYR A 221 -6.28 -5.64 -9.50
N GLY A 222 -6.78 -5.36 -8.28
CA GLY A 222 -7.87 -4.41 -8.13
C GLY A 222 -8.46 -4.33 -6.73
N LEU A 223 -9.80 -4.28 -6.66
CA LEU A 223 -10.61 -3.96 -5.48
C LEU A 223 -10.67 -5.06 -4.40
N ALA A 224 -10.02 -6.20 -4.60
CA ALA A 224 -10.06 -7.30 -3.63
C ALA A 224 -9.59 -6.86 -2.22
N ALA A 225 -8.65 -5.91 -2.12
CA ALA A 225 -8.19 -5.40 -0.83
C ALA A 225 -9.23 -4.49 -0.13
N ASP A 226 -10.10 -3.82 -0.88
CA ASP A 226 -11.22 -3.08 -0.32
C ASP A 226 -12.26 -4.05 0.27
N VAL A 227 -12.49 -5.19 -0.40
CA VAL A 227 -13.32 -6.27 0.15
C VAL A 227 -12.70 -6.86 1.41
N GLN A 228 -11.36 -7.03 1.46
CA GLN A 228 -10.65 -7.43 2.68
C GLN A 228 -10.87 -6.43 3.82
N GLY A 229 -10.80 -5.13 3.54
CA GLY A 229 -11.06 -4.08 4.53
C GLY A 229 -12.47 -4.21 5.14
N TYR A 230 -13.47 -4.37 4.30
CA TYR A 230 -14.84 -4.60 4.79
C TYR A 230 -15.01 -5.94 5.52
N LEU A 231 -14.31 -6.99 5.06
CA LEU A 231 -14.30 -8.28 5.78
C LEU A 231 -13.74 -8.12 7.21
N VAL A 232 -12.69 -7.32 7.39
CA VAL A 232 -12.17 -7.00 8.73
C VAL A 232 -13.24 -6.33 9.58
N GLU A 233 -14.01 -5.38 9.05
CA GLU A 233 -15.11 -4.73 9.80
C GLU A 233 -16.19 -5.72 10.19
N VAL A 234 -16.64 -6.57 9.26
CA VAL A 234 -17.70 -7.56 9.50
C VAL A 234 -17.30 -8.60 10.54
N VAL A 235 -16.08 -9.12 10.47
CA VAL A 235 -15.61 -10.21 11.34
C VAL A 235 -15.19 -9.71 12.71
N SER A 236 -14.60 -8.52 12.81
CA SER A 236 -14.15 -7.93 14.08
C SER A 236 -15.23 -7.14 14.81
N GLY A 237 -16.21 -6.58 14.09
CA GLY A 237 -17.19 -5.64 14.63
C GLY A 237 -16.64 -4.22 14.85
N LEU A 238 -15.40 -3.94 14.44
CA LEU A 238 -14.75 -2.62 14.52
C LEU A 238 -14.69 -1.99 13.14
N LYS A 239 -14.60 -0.65 13.05
CA LYS A 239 -14.22 0.02 11.81
C LYS A 239 -12.79 -0.36 11.44
N LEU A 240 -12.47 -0.35 10.15
CA LEU A 240 -11.16 -0.76 9.65
C LEU A 240 -10.01 0.07 10.26
N ASP A 241 -10.16 1.39 10.36
CA ASP A 241 -9.13 2.26 10.95
C ASP A 241 -8.95 2.04 12.46
N ASP A 242 -10.02 1.78 13.19
CA ASP A 242 -9.96 1.45 14.63
C ASP A 242 -9.26 0.09 14.83
N TYR A 243 -9.63 -0.94 14.05
CA TYR A 243 -8.97 -2.24 14.11
C TYR A 243 -7.47 -2.14 13.83
N ILE A 244 -7.10 -1.51 12.71
CA ILE A 244 -5.68 -1.41 12.31
C ILE A 244 -4.91 -0.57 13.33
N ARG A 245 -5.47 0.51 13.85
CA ARG A 245 -4.85 1.33 14.90
C ARG A 245 -4.58 0.53 16.16
N GLU A 246 -5.57 -0.20 16.65
CA GLU A 246 -5.44 -0.97 17.89
C GLU A 246 -4.55 -2.19 17.76
N LYS A 247 -4.65 -2.92 16.64
CA LYS A 247 -4.01 -4.23 16.46
C LYS A 247 -2.69 -4.20 15.72
N ILE A 248 -2.38 -3.10 15.00
CA ILE A 248 -1.17 -2.99 14.18
C ILE A 248 -0.39 -1.71 14.53
N PHE A 249 -0.99 -0.52 14.39
CA PHE A 249 -0.23 0.73 14.54
C PHE A 249 0.25 0.97 15.96
N ASN A 250 -0.64 0.89 16.96
CA ASN A 250 -0.26 1.11 18.35
C ASN A 250 0.80 0.10 18.84
N PRO A 251 0.64 -1.23 18.62
CA PRO A 251 1.65 -2.21 19.00
C PRO A 251 3.01 -1.98 18.32
N LEU A 252 3.00 -1.56 17.07
CA LEU A 252 4.21 -1.25 16.31
C LEU A 252 4.71 0.20 16.54
N LYS A 253 4.04 1.01 17.35
CA LYS A 253 4.36 2.45 17.57
C LYS A 253 4.41 3.24 16.26
N MET A 254 3.51 2.94 15.33
CA MET A 254 3.32 3.67 14.07
C MET A 254 2.43 4.90 14.33
N ASN A 255 3.00 5.91 14.95
CA ASN A 255 2.26 7.05 15.52
C ASN A 255 1.82 8.09 14.49
N ASP A 256 2.31 7.98 13.26
CA ASP A 256 2.05 8.88 12.13
C ASP A 256 1.41 8.14 10.94
N SER A 257 0.64 7.08 11.24
CA SER A 257 -0.07 6.26 10.26
C SER A 257 -1.59 6.38 10.44
N TYR A 258 -2.32 6.71 9.35
CA TYR A 258 -3.74 7.07 9.39
C TYR A 258 -4.45 6.67 8.09
N PHE A 259 -5.78 6.51 8.14
CA PHE A 259 -6.65 6.62 6.97
C PHE A 259 -7.01 8.08 6.68
N PHE A 260 -7.30 8.85 7.73
CA PHE A 260 -7.55 10.28 7.62
C PHE A 260 -6.62 11.03 8.55
N VAL A 261 -5.85 11.96 7.99
CA VAL A 261 -4.82 12.69 8.73
C VAL A 261 -5.47 13.69 9.69
N PRO A 262 -5.15 13.65 10.99
CA PRO A 262 -5.61 14.64 11.95
C PRO A 262 -5.20 16.05 11.54
N GLU A 263 -6.07 17.03 11.71
CA GLU A 263 -5.85 18.42 11.28
C GLU A 263 -4.51 18.99 11.75
N ILE A 264 -4.15 18.73 13.01
CA ILE A 264 -2.90 19.17 13.62
C ILE A 264 -1.62 18.58 12.96
N LYS A 265 -1.77 17.56 12.11
CA LYS A 265 -0.65 16.89 11.42
C LYS A 265 -0.66 17.09 9.91
N GLN A 266 -1.69 17.74 9.36
CA GLN A 266 -1.86 17.88 7.90
C GLN A 266 -0.76 18.70 7.26
N ASP A 267 -0.13 19.58 8.01
CA ASP A 267 1.03 20.36 7.55
C ASP A 267 2.26 19.51 7.22
N ARG A 268 2.33 18.27 7.72
CA ARG A 268 3.38 17.29 7.42
C ARG A 268 3.07 16.40 6.22
N LEU A 269 1.86 16.47 5.67
CA LEU A 269 1.48 15.68 4.51
C LEU A 269 2.08 16.29 3.23
N SER A 270 2.86 15.48 2.50
CA SER A 270 3.47 15.92 1.24
C SER A 270 2.40 16.30 0.22
N ALA A 271 2.62 17.39 -0.51
CA ALA A 271 1.83 17.72 -1.69
C ALA A 271 1.96 16.62 -2.76
N LEU A 272 0.89 16.41 -3.53
CA LEU A 272 0.96 15.56 -4.71
C LEU A 272 1.48 16.38 -5.89
N TRP A 273 2.43 15.81 -6.62
CA TRP A 273 3.06 16.43 -7.78
C TRP A 273 2.79 15.64 -9.05
N LYS A 274 2.67 16.34 -10.16
CA LYS A 274 2.60 15.76 -11.49
C LYS A 274 3.89 16.06 -12.25
N SER A 275 4.53 15.02 -12.79
CA SER A 275 5.75 15.13 -13.59
C SER A 275 5.52 14.59 -14.99
N ASP A 276 6.04 15.29 -16.02
CA ASP A 276 6.12 14.78 -17.39
C ASP A 276 7.46 14.08 -17.69
N TRP A 277 8.38 14.04 -16.69
CA TRP A 277 9.72 13.44 -16.74
C TRP A 277 10.68 14.10 -17.74
N HIS A 278 10.25 15.20 -18.37
CA HIS A 278 11.04 16.02 -19.28
C HIS A 278 11.35 17.40 -18.70
N GLY A 279 11.21 17.56 -17.38
CA GLY A 279 11.54 18.79 -16.66
C GLY A 279 10.35 19.66 -16.29
N LYS A 280 9.14 19.22 -16.57
CA LYS A 280 7.91 19.89 -16.10
C LYS A 280 7.39 19.19 -14.85
N LEU A 281 7.41 19.90 -13.73
CA LEU A 281 6.93 19.43 -12.44
C LEU A 281 5.93 20.45 -11.89
N GLU A 282 4.70 20.00 -11.60
CA GLU A 282 3.60 20.86 -11.17
C GLU A 282 2.94 20.27 -9.92
N LYS A 283 2.62 21.12 -8.94
CA LYS A 283 1.79 20.70 -7.80
C LYS A 283 0.37 20.47 -8.29
N VAL A 284 -0.23 19.32 -7.92
CA VAL A 284 -1.63 19.03 -8.20
C VAL A 284 -2.50 19.89 -7.29
N SER A 285 -3.47 20.59 -7.87
CA SER A 285 -4.42 21.42 -7.12
C SER A 285 -5.40 20.58 -6.30
N ASP A 286 -5.97 21.16 -5.27
CA ASP A 286 -6.95 20.50 -4.40
C ASP A 286 -8.19 20.05 -5.17
N GLY A 287 -8.84 18.99 -4.66
CA GLY A 287 -10.06 18.43 -5.22
C GLY A 287 -9.82 17.27 -6.19
N ALA A 288 -10.93 16.72 -6.71
CA ALA A 288 -10.89 15.57 -7.60
C ALA A 288 -10.45 15.95 -9.02
N HIS A 289 -9.54 15.16 -9.57
CA HIS A 289 -9.06 15.22 -10.95
C HIS A 289 -9.46 13.97 -11.71
N ARG A 290 -9.75 14.11 -13.01
CA ARG A 290 -10.04 12.97 -13.90
C ARG A 290 -9.05 12.98 -15.07
N GLU A 291 -8.38 11.86 -15.28
CA GLU A 291 -7.51 11.61 -16.43
C GLU A 291 -7.94 10.27 -17.06
N GLY A 292 -8.68 10.35 -18.19
CA GLY A 292 -9.35 9.17 -18.74
C GLY A 292 -10.34 8.55 -17.75
N ASP A 293 -10.18 7.26 -17.50
CA ASP A 293 -10.98 6.50 -16.53
C ASP A 293 -10.44 6.61 -15.09
N TYR A 294 -9.29 7.26 -14.92
CA TYR A 294 -8.63 7.43 -13.63
C TYR A 294 -9.12 8.70 -12.92
N VAL A 295 -9.68 8.55 -11.71
CA VAL A 295 -10.11 9.65 -10.84
C VAL A 295 -9.28 9.62 -9.56
N TYR A 296 -8.70 10.76 -9.18
CA TYR A 296 -7.87 10.91 -7.99
C TYR A 296 -8.01 12.30 -7.38
N SER A 297 -7.63 12.44 -6.11
CA SER A 297 -7.58 13.72 -5.40
C SER A 297 -6.38 13.77 -4.45
N PRO A 298 -5.65 14.91 -4.37
CA PRO A 298 -4.62 15.09 -3.36
C PRO A 298 -5.18 15.30 -1.95
N THR A 299 -6.48 15.48 -1.81
CA THR A 299 -7.11 15.89 -0.53
C THR A 299 -8.00 14.82 0.10
N PHE A 300 -8.13 13.63 -0.48
CA PHE A 300 -9.11 12.64 -0.02
C PHE A 300 -8.88 12.13 1.42
N GLN A 301 -7.63 12.17 1.94
CA GLN A 301 -7.34 11.83 3.34
C GLN A 301 -7.43 13.01 4.32
N THR A 302 -7.69 14.21 3.82
CA THR A 302 -7.75 15.44 4.63
C THR A 302 -9.12 16.11 4.57
N GLN A 303 -9.84 15.98 3.47
CA GLN A 303 -11.14 16.58 3.20
C GLN A 303 -12.23 15.52 2.97
N GLY A 304 -13.45 15.97 2.70
CA GLY A 304 -14.59 15.12 2.44
C GLY A 304 -15.20 14.46 3.70
N PRO A 305 -16.09 13.50 3.52
CA PRO A 305 -16.89 12.91 4.61
C PRO A 305 -16.07 12.02 5.57
N LYS A 306 -14.87 11.60 5.20
CA LYS A 306 -13.96 10.76 6.02
C LYS A 306 -14.61 9.47 6.54
N THR A 307 -15.46 8.87 5.73
CA THR A 307 -16.17 7.63 6.09
C THR A 307 -15.80 6.44 5.23
N PHE A 308 -15.14 6.68 4.08
CA PHE A 308 -14.73 5.65 3.15
C PHE A 308 -13.30 5.16 3.46
N LEU A 309 -13.19 4.02 4.15
CA LEU A 309 -11.92 3.43 4.58
C LEU A 309 -11.41 2.44 3.53
N SER A 310 -10.77 2.94 2.46
CA SER A 310 -10.26 2.05 1.40
C SER A 310 -9.16 1.12 1.91
N GLY A 311 -9.42 -0.18 1.89
CA GLY A 311 -8.42 -1.21 2.18
C GLY A 311 -7.36 -1.35 1.09
N GLY A 312 -7.64 -0.80 -0.09
CA GLY A 312 -6.73 -0.85 -1.24
C GLY A 312 -5.72 0.30 -1.31
N VAL A 313 -6.11 1.53 -0.88
CA VAL A 313 -5.31 2.74 -1.14
C VAL A 313 -5.39 3.81 -0.04
N GLY A 314 -6.15 3.57 1.04
CA GLY A 314 -6.61 4.63 1.94
C GLY A 314 -5.57 5.19 2.91
N MET A 315 -4.40 4.57 3.09
CA MET A 315 -3.49 4.94 4.18
C MET A 315 -2.50 6.04 3.82
N VAL A 316 -2.15 6.80 4.86
CA VAL A 316 -1.03 7.74 4.95
C VAL A 316 -0.08 7.25 6.03
N THR A 317 1.23 7.39 5.82
CA THR A 317 2.27 7.03 6.81
C THR A 317 3.57 7.80 6.56
N THR A 318 4.55 7.67 7.46
CA THR A 318 5.93 8.10 7.26
C THR A 318 6.83 6.93 6.84
N ALA A 319 8.01 7.21 6.31
CA ALA A 319 8.99 6.17 5.99
C ALA A 319 9.41 5.38 7.25
N TYR A 320 9.53 6.05 8.40
CA TYR A 320 9.89 5.39 9.66
C TYR A 320 8.79 4.46 10.18
N ASP A 321 7.53 4.90 10.18
CA ASP A 321 6.43 4.04 10.61
C ASP A 321 6.31 2.80 9.71
N TYR A 322 6.45 2.99 8.38
CA TYR A 322 6.41 1.85 7.46
C TYR A 322 7.63 0.92 7.61
N PHE A 323 8.81 1.47 7.97
CA PHE A 323 9.96 0.66 8.35
C PHE A 323 9.63 -0.25 9.55
N ARG A 324 8.93 0.22 10.56
CA ARG A 324 8.54 -0.61 11.70
C ARG A 324 7.64 -1.77 11.28
N PHE A 325 6.69 -1.52 10.37
CA PHE A 325 5.87 -2.57 9.78
C PHE A 325 6.72 -3.58 8.98
N ALA A 326 7.59 -3.10 8.10
CA ALA A 326 8.49 -3.95 7.31
C ALA A 326 9.46 -4.76 8.19
N GLN A 327 9.98 -4.16 9.28
CA GLN A 327 10.86 -4.83 10.24
C GLN A 327 10.11 -5.93 11.01
N MET A 328 8.85 -5.71 11.38
CA MET A 328 8.00 -6.74 11.99
C MET A 328 7.83 -7.93 11.03
N LEU A 329 7.60 -7.68 9.75
CA LEU A 329 7.52 -8.75 8.74
C LEU A 329 8.86 -9.50 8.62
N LEU A 330 9.98 -8.79 8.53
CA LEU A 330 11.32 -9.37 8.47
C LEU A 330 11.62 -10.24 9.71
N ASN A 331 11.21 -9.78 10.88
CA ASN A 331 11.33 -10.49 12.15
C ASN A 331 10.27 -11.62 12.32
N LYS A 332 9.57 -11.98 11.24
CA LYS A 332 8.61 -13.09 11.26
C LYS A 332 7.46 -12.89 12.25
N GLY A 333 6.91 -11.67 12.26
CA GLY A 333 5.68 -11.33 12.97
C GLY A 333 5.86 -10.67 14.35
N GLU A 334 7.08 -10.26 14.71
CA GLU A 334 7.38 -9.65 16.01
C GLU A 334 8.26 -8.42 15.89
N LEU A 335 8.00 -7.39 16.71
CA LEU A 335 8.88 -6.23 16.86
C LEU A 335 8.81 -5.73 18.31
N ASP A 336 9.97 -5.36 18.88
CA ASP A 336 10.11 -4.82 20.24
C ASP A 336 9.44 -5.70 21.33
N GLY A 337 9.46 -7.02 21.15
CA GLY A 337 8.82 -7.99 22.07
C GLY A 337 7.30 -8.11 21.91
N VAL A 338 6.71 -7.41 20.93
CA VAL A 338 5.28 -7.53 20.61
C VAL A 338 5.09 -8.38 19.37
N ARG A 339 4.36 -9.48 19.51
CA ARG A 339 4.01 -10.40 18.41
C ARG A 339 2.62 -10.06 17.87
N LEU A 340 2.56 -9.72 16.58
CA LEU A 340 1.29 -9.45 15.89
C LEU A 340 0.68 -10.72 15.27
N VAL A 341 1.52 -11.59 14.72
CA VAL A 341 1.14 -12.88 14.13
C VAL A 341 2.27 -13.90 14.32
N SER A 342 1.97 -15.16 14.11
CA SER A 342 2.96 -16.23 14.19
C SER A 342 3.97 -16.17 13.02
N ARG A 343 5.15 -16.75 13.24
CA ARG A 343 6.14 -16.96 12.17
C ARG A 343 5.54 -17.69 10.97
N LYS A 344 4.66 -18.67 11.23
CA LYS A 344 4.03 -19.47 10.18
C LYS A 344 3.09 -18.66 9.29
N THR A 345 2.42 -17.68 9.85
CA THR A 345 1.56 -16.76 9.09
C THR A 345 2.37 -15.83 8.19
N ILE A 346 3.53 -15.35 8.66
CA ILE A 346 4.44 -14.58 7.81
C ILE A 346 5.01 -15.47 6.69
N GLU A 347 5.44 -16.71 6.98
CA GLU A 347 5.88 -17.66 5.95
C GLU A 347 4.78 -17.90 4.91
N LEU A 348 3.52 -18.04 5.34
CA LEU A 348 2.38 -18.18 4.43
C LEU A 348 2.18 -16.90 3.59
N MET A 349 2.29 -15.73 4.20
CA MET A 349 2.12 -14.43 3.55
C MET A 349 3.20 -14.17 2.49
N THR A 350 4.44 -14.61 2.74
CA THR A 350 5.63 -14.36 1.92
C THR A 350 6.03 -15.56 1.05
N THR A 351 5.12 -16.47 0.75
CA THR A 351 5.32 -17.61 -0.15
C THR A 351 4.40 -17.47 -1.36
N ASN A 352 4.84 -17.94 -2.55
CA ASN A 352 4.01 -17.94 -3.76
C ASN A 352 2.67 -18.64 -3.53
N GLN A 353 1.58 -17.91 -3.63
CA GLN A 353 0.21 -18.37 -3.42
C GLN A 353 -0.60 -18.50 -4.71
N ILE A 354 -0.10 -17.96 -5.83
CA ILE A 354 -0.76 -17.98 -7.13
C ILE A 354 -0.27 -19.11 -8.05
N GLY A 355 0.75 -19.87 -7.62
CA GLY A 355 1.26 -21.03 -8.34
C GLY A 355 1.82 -20.67 -9.72
N LYS A 356 1.31 -21.36 -10.76
CA LYS A 356 1.68 -21.12 -12.17
C LYS A 356 0.85 -20.01 -12.81
N HIS A 357 -0.21 -19.52 -12.16
CA HIS A 357 -0.93 -18.36 -12.66
C HIS A 357 0.08 -17.20 -12.64
N SER A 358 0.55 -16.93 -13.83
CA SER A 358 1.61 -15.96 -14.04
C SER A 358 1.02 -14.59 -14.33
N GLU A 359 1.90 -13.67 -14.22
CA GLU A 359 1.82 -12.32 -14.65
C GLU A 359 1.14 -11.42 -13.63
N ILE A 360 1.92 -11.16 -12.57
CA ILE A 360 1.84 -9.86 -11.95
C ILE A 360 2.27 -8.89 -13.05
N THR A 361 1.30 -8.24 -13.70
CA THR A 361 1.53 -7.27 -14.78
C THR A 361 2.42 -6.07 -14.37
N LEU A 362 2.91 -6.06 -13.14
CA LEU A 362 3.73 -4.99 -12.56
C LEU A 362 5.21 -5.38 -12.37
N HIS A 363 5.60 -6.62 -12.68
CA HIS A 363 6.96 -7.14 -12.48
C HIS A 363 7.34 -8.15 -13.55
N ASP A 364 8.63 -8.44 -13.65
CA ASP A 364 9.19 -9.46 -14.53
C ASP A 364 8.68 -10.88 -14.20
N GLU A 365 8.90 -11.83 -15.10
CA GLU A 365 8.43 -13.23 -15.00
C GLU A 365 8.87 -13.95 -13.70
N GLY A 366 9.98 -13.53 -13.09
CA GLY A 366 10.50 -14.07 -11.83
C GLY A 366 9.67 -13.72 -10.59
N TRP A 367 8.77 -12.76 -10.70
CA TRP A 367 7.92 -12.34 -9.58
C TRP A 367 6.60 -13.11 -9.53
N LYS A 368 6.20 -13.45 -8.32
CA LYS A 368 4.93 -14.08 -7.98
C LYS A 368 4.23 -13.29 -6.87
N PHE A 369 3.04 -13.74 -6.47
CA PHE A 369 2.27 -13.08 -5.43
C PHE A 369 2.04 -14.01 -4.24
N GLY A 370 2.28 -13.49 -3.05
CA GLY A 370 1.94 -14.12 -1.79
C GLY A 370 0.54 -13.73 -1.33
N LEU A 371 0.38 -13.44 -0.05
CA LEU A 371 -0.84 -12.82 0.46
C LEU A 371 -0.59 -11.32 0.64
N GLY A 372 -1.10 -10.51 -0.30
CA GLY A 372 -0.99 -9.05 -0.28
C GLY A 372 0.38 -8.47 -0.62
N LEU A 373 1.35 -9.27 -1.07
CA LEU A 373 2.73 -8.89 -1.37
C LEU A 373 3.22 -9.54 -2.65
N GLY A 374 4.04 -8.80 -3.43
CA GLY A 374 4.87 -9.37 -4.49
C GLY A 374 6.05 -10.14 -3.89
N ILE A 375 6.42 -11.24 -4.51
CA ILE A 375 7.48 -12.15 -4.03
C ILE A 375 8.41 -12.48 -5.18
N GLN A 376 9.70 -12.27 -4.98
CA GLN A 376 10.72 -12.77 -5.89
C GLN A 376 10.86 -14.28 -5.72
N ALA A 377 10.23 -15.02 -6.61
CA ALA A 377 10.12 -16.48 -6.49
C ALA A 377 11.18 -17.25 -7.28
N ASP A 378 11.79 -16.62 -8.27
CA ASP A 378 12.69 -17.26 -9.21
C ASP A 378 13.87 -16.34 -9.56
N ARG A 379 15.10 -16.87 -9.54
CA ARG A 379 16.30 -16.12 -9.91
C ARG A 379 16.59 -16.16 -11.42
N GLU A 380 16.14 -17.18 -12.12
CA GLU A 380 16.43 -17.37 -13.55
C GLU A 380 15.80 -16.27 -14.41
N HIS A 381 14.61 -15.82 -14.02
CA HIS A 381 13.83 -14.81 -14.73
C HIS A 381 13.86 -13.43 -14.06
N ASN A 382 14.66 -13.27 -13.00
CA ASN A 382 14.75 -12.01 -12.30
C ASN A 382 15.97 -11.21 -12.71
N VAL A 383 15.74 -9.99 -13.16
CA VAL A 383 16.80 -9.03 -13.52
C VAL A 383 17.27 -8.19 -12.35
N ASP A 384 16.58 -8.24 -11.21
CA ASP A 384 16.89 -7.46 -10.02
C ASP A 384 18.03 -8.04 -9.19
N ALA A 385 18.71 -7.20 -8.42
CA ALA A 385 19.82 -7.59 -7.56
C ALA A 385 19.39 -8.27 -6.24
N GLY A 386 18.07 -8.42 -5.99
CA GLY A 386 17.53 -9.04 -4.77
C GLY A 386 17.66 -10.57 -4.75
N ASP A 387 17.51 -11.17 -3.59
CA ASP A 387 17.52 -12.62 -3.40
C ASP A 387 16.12 -13.24 -3.56
N VAL A 388 16.08 -14.52 -3.94
CA VAL A 388 14.83 -15.30 -3.90
C VAL A 388 14.28 -15.28 -2.47
N GLY A 389 13.01 -14.96 -2.33
CA GLY A 389 12.35 -14.73 -1.06
C GLY A 389 12.24 -13.25 -0.66
N THR A 390 12.87 -12.35 -1.42
CA THR A 390 12.59 -10.91 -1.30
C THR A 390 11.11 -10.66 -1.55
N PHE A 391 10.50 -9.81 -0.73
CA PHE A 391 9.11 -9.40 -0.91
C PHE A 391 8.96 -7.89 -0.85
N GLU A 392 8.00 -7.37 -1.59
CA GLU A 392 7.81 -5.93 -1.73
C GLU A 392 6.39 -5.54 -2.12
N TRP A 393 6.10 -4.25 -2.09
CA TRP A 393 4.97 -3.66 -2.79
C TRP A 393 5.19 -2.16 -3.02
N ALA A 394 4.36 -1.59 -3.90
CA ALA A 394 4.46 -0.20 -4.31
C ALA A 394 3.13 0.55 -4.16
N GLY A 395 3.17 1.86 -4.15
CA GLY A 395 2.03 2.76 -4.17
C GLY A 395 2.04 3.70 -5.38
N LEU A 396 0.86 3.97 -5.91
CA LEU A 396 0.64 4.69 -7.16
C LEU A 396 1.25 6.12 -7.19
N TYR A 397 1.47 6.72 -6.03
CA TYR A 397 2.09 8.05 -5.94
C TYR A 397 3.59 7.97 -5.67
N SER A 398 4.24 6.93 -6.23
CA SER A 398 5.70 6.75 -6.15
C SER A 398 6.21 6.50 -4.74
N THR A 399 5.56 5.57 -4.06
CA THR A 399 6.05 4.99 -2.82
C THR A 399 6.35 3.51 -3.02
N ARG A 400 7.40 2.98 -2.39
CA ARG A 400 7.76 1.56 -2.51
C ARG A 400 8.57 1.10 -1.32
N PHE A 401 8.49 -0.19 -0.98
CA PHE A 401 9.35 -0.84 -0.02
C PHE A 401 9.74 -2.22 -0.51
N SER A 402 10.92 -2.67 -0.10
CA SER A 402 11.41 -4.04 -0.31
C SER A 402 12.05 -4.56 0.97
N VAL A 403 11.85 -5.84 1.23
CA VAL A 403 12.46 -6.58 2.33
C VAL A 403 13.16 -7.78 1.76
N ASP A 404 14.46 -7.86 1.99
CA ASP A 404 15.31 -9.02 1.65
C ASP A 404 15.61 -9.79 2.94
N PRO A 405 14.95 -10.95 3.16
CA PRO A 405 15.15 -11.71 4.39
C PRO A 405 16.52 -12.38 4.50
N LYS A 406 17.20 -12.62 3.39
CA LYS A 406 18.52 -13.25 3.39
C LYS A 406 19.60 -12.28 3.82
N GLU A 407 19.54 -11.05 3.33
CA GLU A 407 20.44 -9.97 3.71
C GLU A 407 19.97 -9.19 4.95
N GLU A 408 18.82 -9.56 5.52
CA GLU A 408 18.14 -8.82 6.60
C GLU A 408 18.05 -7.33 6.30
N LYS A 409 17.78 -7.00 5.03
CA LYS A 409 17.78 -5.63 4.50
C LYS A 409 16.38 -5.15 4.20
N ILE A 410 16.13 -3.87 4.51
CA ILE A 410 14.91 -3.15 4.16
C ILE A 410 15.30 -1.89 3.39
N THR A 411 14.64 -1.67 2.26
CA THR A 411 14.77 -0.44 1.47
C THR A 411 13.40 0.20 1.33
N ILE A 412 13.27 1.49 1.65
CA ILE A 412 12.03 2.27 1.53
C ILE A 412 12.29 3.53 0.73
N PHE A 413 11.37 3.82 -0.18
CA PHE A 413 11.34 5.01 -1.02
C PHE A 413 9.97 5.65 -0.90
N MET A 414 9.91 6.91 -0.46
CA MET A 414 8.66 7.67 -0.32
C MET A 414 8.75 8.98 -1.07
N SER A 415 8.01 9.09 -2.18
CA SER A 415 7.77 10.32 -2.92
C SER A 415 6.27 10.57 -3.04
N GLN A 416 5.86 11.68 -3.65
CA GLN A 416 4.45 11.97 -3.97
C GLN A 416 4.36 12.52 -5.38
N THR A 417 4.68 11.67 -6.36
CA THR A 417 4.70 12.05 -7.77
C THR A 417 3.83 11.12 -8.60
N HIS A 418 3.05 11.69 -9.51
CA HIS A 418 2.18 11.01 -10.46
C HIS A 418 2.53 11.46 -11.89
N PRO A 419 2.46 10.59 -12.90
CA PRO A 419 2.27 9.14 -12.85
C PRO A 419 3.53 8.40 -12.34
N PHE A 420 3.31 7.23 -11.73
CA PHE A 420 4.39 6.46 -11.10
C PHE A 420 5.25 5.64 -12.08
N ASN A 421 4.82 5.46 -13.31
CA ASN A 421 5.45 4.58 -14.31
C ASN A 421 6.94 4.85 -14.55
N TYR A 422 7.36 6.09 -14.36
CA TYR A 422 8.74 6.50 -14.56
C TYR A 422 9.64 6.24 -13.34
N HIS A 423 9.06 5.86 -12.19
CA HIS A 423 9.83 5.54 -10.99
C HIS A 423 10.35 4.11 -10.98
N PHE A 424 9.96 3.24 -11.92
CA PHE A 424 10.49 1.88 -12.00
C PHE A 424 12.00 1.89 -12.20
N ASP A 425 12.51 2.61 -13.23
CA ASP A 425 13.96 2.72 -13.47
C ASP A 425 14.72 3.28 -12.24
N LEU A 426 14.16 4.29 -11.58
CA LEU A 426 14.76 4.88 -10.38
C LEU A 426 14.75 3.91 -9.19
N TRP A 427 13.67 3.17 -9.01
CA TRP A 427 13.55 2.17 -7.98
C TRP A 427 14.51 1.00 -8.19
N ASP A 428 14.57 0.47 -9.41
CA ASP A 428 15.45 -0.65 -9.75
C ASP A 428 16.93 -0.25 -9.54
N LYS A 429 17.30 0.96 -9.93
CA LYS A 429 18.62 1.53 -9.60
C LYS A 429 18.85 1.67 -8.10
N LEU A 430 17.84 2.10 -7.33
CA LEU A 430 17.93 2.18 -5.87
C LEU A 430 18.15 0.80 -5.25
N LEU A 431 17.46 -0.23 -5.71
CA LEU A 431 17.66 -1.61 -5.25
C LEU A 431 19.06 -2.11 -5.58
N VAL A 432 19.54 -1.88 -6.79
CA VAL A 432 20.93 -2.21 -7.19
C VAL A 432 21.94 -1.50 -6.28
N LEU A 433 21.79 -0.19 -6.08
CA LEU A 433 22.72 0.61 -5.28
C LEU A 433 22.69 0.21 -3.79
N SER A 434 21.50 0.01 -3.23
CA SER A 434 21.36 -0.43 -1.83
C SER A 434 21.92 -1.84 -1.61
N THR A 435 21.73 -2.76 -2.57
CA THR A 435 22.28 -4.11 -2.50
C THR A 435 23.80 -4.12 -2.73
N SER A 436 24.29 -3.34 -3.71
CA SER A 436 25.73 -3.24 -3.95
C SER A 436 26.50 -2.50 -2.84
N SER A 437 25.80 -1.86 -1.90
CA SER A 437 26.41 -1.26 -0.72
C SER A 437 26.81 -2.28 0.34
N ILE A 438 26.36 -3.52 0.26
CA ILE A 438 26.79 -4.62 1.13
C ILE A 438 28.28 -4.86 0.91
N ALA A 439 29.05 -4.89 1.99
CA ALA A 439 30.54 -4.91 1.98
C ALA A 439 31.14 -6.06 2.82
N ASP A 440 30.32 -6.88 3.46
CA ASP A 440 30.69 -8.06 4.26
C ASP A 440 30.45 -9.38 3.52
#